data_91f14e662a82209aabc56ce943529e6d
#
_entry.id   91f14e662a82209aabc56ce943529e6d
#
_cell.length_a   1.000
_cell.length_b   1.000
_cell.length_c   1.000
_cell.angle_alpha   90.00
_cell.angle_beta   90.00
_cell.angle_gamma   90.00
#
_symmetry.space_group_name_H-M   'P 1'
#
loop_
_entity.id
_entity.type
_entity.pdbx_description
1 polymer ?
#
loop_
_entity_poly.entity_id
_entity_poly.type
_entity_poly.pdbx_seq_one_letter_code
_entity_poly.pdbx_strand_id
1 'polypeptide(L)'
;AWDVLLIDNIQDMQEERDWQALCTLIRESTDRRFVLLSRGIPPACLMAFQYAGMMTVLSAEDLLFDREDIRRLLQACGAAATDSELGAILKETSGYPLGAAILARHMAAGQPYGTELTAQVCSEVFLYFETAVYRRFDLPIRRFLLELSPFERFDLELARMVSGDNNAAALLDALWRSTTMLQSRDMRSYRFWPQFRQFLLWELDREYTVEKQRALFIRGGLYYELKEDFSSALDCYTKGGDHAKVSELLIRNAELHPGMGHYAEMEQYYRALPEAEILASPSLMQGMSMLCALSADYDGSEHWYGCLKRFVECCGKEDAAGRQARGRLAWLDISLPQRGVENLTDTIPAVFQLLTNRELALPSFSVTSALPSIMNGGKDFSPWSKKDDLLYHTMRIPAEAVLGRDGVGLADCAIAESKFEKGEDISPRMLPLVQRMNDIRREGTPDIEFAANGLLARSLLASGQSEDARKTITDLRRQFTERELTRFLPNMDAMLCRIALHTGDLDEADVWYRVKALREPMHINILKRYQYFTQAMVELANGKPDSALLTLTPMEPYCTACMRYIDTIHLKVLTAIALYQKRDEAWREPLTAALALAEEYRFIRTVSVYGAAVLP
;
A
#
# COMPACT_ATOMS: atom_id res chain seq x y z
N ALA A 1 -39.41 -39.72 -30.50
CA ALA A 1 -37.97 -39.85 -30.24
C ALA A 1 -37.46 -38.49 -29.76
N TRP A 2 -36.69 -38.45 -28.68
CA TRP A 2 -36.07 -37.26 -28.15
C TRP A 2 -34.59 -37.29 -28.53
N ASP A 3 -34.05 -36.14 -28.92
CA ASP A 3 -32.66 -36.01 -29.36
C ASP A 3 -31.76 -35.48 -28.22
N VAL A 4 -32.37 -34.75 -27.25
CA VAL A 4 -31.71 -34.21 -26.06
C VAL A 4 -32.53 -34.55 -24.84
N LEU A 5 -31.89 -35.06 -23.78
CA LEU A 5 -32.48 -35.26 -22.46
C LEU A 5 -31.82 -34.27 -21.48
N LEU A 6 -32.63 -33.39 -20.91
CA LEU A 6 -32.22 -32.48 -19.85
C LEU A 6 -32.70 -33.04 -18.50
N ILE A 7 -31.78 -33.22 -17.56
CA ILE A 7 -32.04 -33.65 -16.20
C ILE A 7 -31.56 -32.53 -15.26
N ASP A 8 -32.49 -31.95 -14.53
CA ASP A 8 -32.22 -30.85 -13.59
C ASP A 8 -32.13 -31.36 -12.16
N ASN A 9 -31.36 -30.64 -11.33
CA ASN A 9 -31.18 -30.94 -9.89
C ASN A 9 -30.63 -32.35 -9.63
N ILE A 10 -29.67 -32.82 -10.41
CA ILE A 10 -29.09 -34.17 -10.21
C ILE A 10 -28.44 -34.35 -8.83
N GLN A 11 -28.07 -33.25 -8.12
CA GLN A 11 -27.57 -33.34 -6.74
C GLN A 11 -28.58 -33.87 -5.73
N ASP A 12 -29.87 -33.91 -6.08
CA ASP A 12 -30.92 -34.48 -5.22
C ASP A 12 -30.99 -36.03 -5.30
N MET A 13 -30.24 -36.63 -6.24
CA MET A 13 -30.08 -38.09 -6.33
C MET A 13 -29.14 -38.56 -5.22
N GLN A 14 -29.69 -39.24 -4.21
CA GLN A 14 -28.92 -39.68 -3.03
C GLN A 14 -28.48 -41.15 -3.07
N GLU A 15 -29.17 -41.99 -3.85
CA GLU A 15 -28.92 -43.42 -3.86
C GLU A 15 -27.92 -43.80 -4.97
N GLU A 16 -26.96 -44.63 -4.61
CA GLU A 16 -25.93 -45.08 -5.55
C GLU A 16 -26.51 -45.83 -6.76
N ARG A 17 -27.60 -46.54 -6.57
CA ARG A 17 -28.34 -47.22 -7.64
C ARG A 17 -28.86 -46.25 -8.71
N ASP A 18 -29.27 -45.04 -8.34
CA ASP A 18 -29.82 -44.06 -9.27
C ASP A 18 -28.69 -43.48 -10.13
N TRP A 19 -27.53 -43.27 -9.54
CA TRP A 19 -26.32 -42.87 -10.28
C TRP A 19 -25.85 -43.95 -11.26
N GLN A 20 -25.90 -45.24 -10.85
CA GLN A 20 -25.57 -46.36 -11.71
C GLN A 20 -26.56 -46.47 -12.86
N ALA A 21 -27.85 -46.29 -12.62
CA ALA A 21 -28.89 -46.31 -13.66
C ALA A 21 -28.68 -45.18 -14.68
N LEU A 22 -28.37 -43.94 -14.20
CA LEU A 22 -28.07 -42.79 -15.05
C LEU A 22 -26.82 -43.06 -15.91
N CYS A 23 -25.73 -43.54 -15.31
CA CYS A 23 -24.51 -43.87 -16.04
C CYS A 23 -24.73 -44.97 -17.10
N THR A 24 -25.59 -45.97 -16.81
CA THR A 24 -25.95 -47.02 -17.77
C THR A 24 -26.75 -46.41 -18.92
N LEU A 25 -27.75 -45.59 -18.60
CA LEU A 25 -28.54 -44.90 -19.63
C LEU A 25 -27.69 -44.05 -20.59
N ILE A 26 -26.73 -43.31 -20.03
CA ILE A 26 -25.80 -42.50 -20.85
C ILE A 26 -24.94 -43.39 -21.75
N ARG A 27 -24.43 -44.52 -21.27
CA ARG A 27 -23.60 -45.44 -22.05
C ARG A 27 -24.38 -46.12 -23.18
N GLU A 28 -25.63 -46.49 -22.93
CA GLU A 28 -26.47 -47.21 -23.87
C GLU A 28 -27.10 -46.30 -24.95
N SER A 29 -27.15 -44.99 -24.71
CA SER A 29 -27.79 -44.02 -25.60
C SER A 29 -26.76 -43.18 -26.37
N THR A 30 -25.95 -43.83 -27.19
CA THR A 30 -24.81 -43.21 -27.92
C THR A 30 -25.22 -42.19 -29.00
N ASP A 31 -26.46 -42.23 -29.46
CA ASP A 31 -27.03 -41.33 -30.47
C ASP A 31 -27.77 -40.13 -29.89
N ARG A 32 -27.75 -39.96 -28.56
CA ARG A 32 -28.49 -38.93 -27.83
C ARG A 32 -27.58 -38.03 -27.01
N ARG A 33 -28.03 -36.78 -26.79
CA ARG A 33 -27.33 -35.80 -25.96
C ARG A 33 -27.99 -35.69 -24.59
N PHE A 34 -27.15 -35.68 -23.56
CA PHE A 34 -27.57 -35.44 -22.18
C PHE A 34 -27.07 -34.10 -21.72
N VAL A 35 -27.94 -33.33 -21.08
CA VAL A 35 -27.62 -32.09 -20.37
C VAL A 35 -28.00 -32.30 -18.91
N LEU A 36 -26.98 -32.35 -18.06
CA LEU A 36 -27.15 -32.55 -16.63
C LEU A 36 -26.91 -31.23 -15.90
N LEU A 37 -27.89 -30.77 -15.11
CA LEU A 37 -27.79 -29.57 -14.32
C LEU A 37 -27.62 -29.92 -12.84
N SER A 38 -26.59 -29.35 -12.19
CA SER A 38 -26.27 -29.58 -10.79
C SER A 38 -25.89 -28.30 -10.09
N ARG A 39 -26.26 -28.19 -8.81
CA ARG A 39 -25.81 -27.12 -7.89
C ARG A 39 -24.55 -27.50 -7.12
N GLY A 40 -24.06 -28.72 -7.26
CA GLY A 40 -22.86 -29.25 -6.64
C GLY A 40 -21.91 -29.87 -7.64
N ILE A 41 -20.81 -30.40 -7.16
CA ILE A 41 -19.80 -31.07 -7.98
C ILE A 41 -20.36 -32.40 -8.48
N PRO A 42 -20.13 -32.77 -9.74
CA PRO A 42 -20.54 -34.07 -10.26
C PRO A 42 -19.90 -35.22 -9.47
N PRO A 43 -20.63 -36.29 -9.16
CA PRO A 43 -20.07 -37.44 -8.46
C PRO A 43 -19.04 -38.18 -9.29
N ALA A 44 -18.17 -38.96 -8.62
CA ALA A 44 -17.03 -39.63 -9.25
C ALA A 44 -17.43 -40.54 -10.45
N CYS A 45 -18.62 -41.14 -10.42
CA CYS A 45 -19.10 -41.97 -11.53
C CYS A 45 -19.32 -41.18 -12.82
N LEU A 46 -19.71 -39.92 -12.76
CA LEU A 46 -19.82 -39.03 -13.92
C LEU A 46 -18.47 -38.49 -14.38
N MET A 47 -17.52 -38.29 -13.47
CA MET A 47 -16.18 -37.82 -13.82
C MET A 47 -15.44 -38.82 -14.77
N ALA A 48 -15.78 -40.12 -14.70
CA ALA A 48 -15.25 -41.11 -15.62
C ALA A 48 -15.57 -40.79 -17.11
N PHE A 49 -16.75 -40.23 -17.38
CA PHE A 49 -17.13 -39.79 -18.73
C PHE A 49 -16.35 -38.57 -19.20
N GLN A 50 -16.03 -37.67 -18.28
CA GLN A 50 -15.18 -36.50 -18.58
C GLN A 50 -13.76 -36.93 -18.95
N TYR A 51 -13.15 -37.83 -18.16
CA TYR A 51 -11.82 -38.35 -18.46
C TYR A 51 -11.77 -39.18 -19.76
N ALA A 52 -12.89 -39.79 -20.12
CA ALA A 52 -13.04 -40.49 -21.39
C ALA A 52 -13.31 -39.55 -22.60
N GLY A 53 -13.40 -38.24 -22.38
CA GLY A 53 -13.71 -37.27 -23.44
C GLY A 53 -15.17 -37.29 -23.91
N MET A 54 -16.05 -37.98 -23.20
CA MET A 54 -17.48 -38.13 -23.54
C MET A 54 -18.36 -37.08 -22.89
N MET A 55 -17.86 -36.30 -21.91
CA MET A 55 -18.59 -35.29 -21.20
C MET A 55 -17.75 -34.02 -21.08
N THR A 56 -18.39 -32.88 -21.29
CA THR A 56 -17.83 -31.56 -20.98
C THR A 56 -18.53 -31.02 -19.74
N VAL A 57 -17.76 -30.57 -18.76
CA VAL A 57 -18.28 -29.93 -17.55
C VAL A 57 -18.13 -28.42 -17.71
N LEU A 58 -19.24 -27.70 -17.62
CA LEU A 58 -19.24 -26.23 -17.49
C LEU A 58 -19.32 -25.90 -16.00
N SER A 59 -18.34 -25.17 -15.52
CA SER A 59 -18.30 -24.69 -14.14
C SER A 59 -19.20 -23.46 -13.96
N ALA A 60 -19.46 -23.07 -12.72
CA ALA A 60 -20.16 -21.81 -12.44
C ALA A 60 -19.39 -20.59 -12.99
N GLU A 61 -18.06 -20.66 -13.06
CA GLU A 61 -17.22 -19.59 -13.61
C GLU A 61 -17.41 -19.44 -15.14
N ASP A 62 -17.62 -20.54 -15.86
CA ASP A 62 -17.89 -20.54 -17.31
C ASP A 62 -19.28 -19.96 -17.67
N LEU A 63 -20.17 -19.87 -16.68
CA LEU A 63 -21.53 -19.35 -16.84
C LEU A 63 -21.67 -17.89 -16.39
N LEU A 64 -20.59 -17.24 -15.96
CA LEU A 64 -20.62 -15.82 -15.63
C LEU A 64 -20.79 -14.97 -16.87
N PHE A 65 -21.60 -13.95 -16.76
CA PHE A 65 -21.78 -12.95 -17.79
C PHE A 65 -20.60 -11.99 -17.84
N ASP A 66 -20.06 -11.78 -19.01
CA ASP A 66 -19.17 -10.69 -19.30
C ASP A 66 -19.95 -9.40 -19.67
N ARG A 67 -19.24 -8.35 -20.02
CA ARG A 67 -19.84 -7.06 -20.38
C ARG A 67 -20.75 -7.17 -21.60
N GLU A 68 -20.36 -8.01 -22.56
CA GLU A 68 -21.11 -8.21 -23.79
C GLU A 68 -22.37 -9.06 -23.57
N ASP A 69 -22.29 -10.05 -22.69
CA ASP A 69 -23.44 -10.87 -22.29
C ASP A 69 -24.49 -10.04 -21.57
N ILE A 70 -24.06 -9.13 -20.66
CA ILE A 70 -24.96 -8.18 -19.98
C ILE A 70 -25.64 -7.26 -21.01
N ARG A 71 -24.88 -6.75 -22.00
CA ARG A 71 -25.43 -5.93 -23.08
C ARG A 71 -26.51 -6.68 -23.86
N ARG A 72 -26.22 -7.93 -24.28
CA ARG A 72 -27.17 -8.79 -25.00
C ARG A 72 -28.41 -9.10 -24.18
N LEU A 73 -28.23 -9.35 -22.87
CA LEU A 73 -29.37 -9.58 -21.98
C LEU A 73 -30.28 -8.36 -21.89
N LEU A 74 -29.71 -7.16 -21.68
CA LEU A 74 -30.48 -5.91 -21.63
C LEU A 74 -31.25 -5.67 -22.96
N GLN A 75 -30.59 -5.84 -24.10
CA GLN A 75 -31.21 -5.73 -25.41
C GLN A 75 -32.36 -6.72 -25.58
N ALA A 76 -32.15 -7.99 -25.19
CA ALA A 76 -33.18 -9.02 -25.26
C ALA A 76 -34.38 -8.71 -24.38
N CYS A 77 -34.21 -8.01 -23.27
CA CYS A 77 -35.27 -7.53 -22.39
C CYS A 77 -35.91 -6.21 -22.84
N GLY A 78 -35.38 -5.57 -23.90
CA GLY A 78 -35.87 -4.27 -24.37
C GLY A 78 -35.32 -3.06 -23.58
N ALA A 79 -34.21 -3.24 -22.86
CA ALA A 79 -33.52 -2.18 -22.14
C ALA A 79 -32.19 -1.82 -22.81
N ALA A 80 -31.66 -0.63 -22.47
CA ALA A 80 -30.35 -0.18 -22.94
C ALA A 80 -29.56 0.42 -21.77
N ALA A 81 -28.24 0.29 -21.82
CA ALA A 81 -27.33 0.90 -20.87
C ALA A 81 -26.12 1.49 -21.59
N THR A 82 -25.58 2.57 -21.06
CA THR A 82 -24.32 3.16 -21.51
C THR A 82 -23.12 2.24 -21.16
N ASP A 83 -21.99 2.48 -21.80
CA ASP A 83 -20.77 1.71 -21.53
C ASP A 83 -20.29 1.85 -20.08
N SER A 84 -20.50 3.01 -19.45
CA SER A 84 -20.20 3.24 -18.03
C SER A 84 -21.13 2.41 -17.14
N GLU A 85 -22.42 2.40 -17.43
CA GLU A 85 -23.41 1.62 -16.67
C GLU A 85 -23.18 0.12 -16.82
N LEU A 86 -22.84 -0.38 -18.01
CA LEU A 86 -22.46 -1.80 -18.20
C LEU A 86 -21.26 -2.21 -17.33
N GLY A 87 -20.25 -1.32 -17.22
CA GLY A 87 -19.10 -1.55 -16.34
C GLY A 87 -19.50 -1.60 -14.86
N ALA A 88 -20.40 -0.70 -14.43
CA ALA A 88 -20.92 -0.67 -13.06
C ALA A 88 -21.80 -1.90 -12.77
N ILE A 89 -22.70 -2.28 -13.67
CA ILE A 89 -23.53 -3.51 -13.54
C ILE A 89 -22.66 -4.75 -13.42
N LEU A 90 -21.63 -4.89 -14.26
CA LEU A 90 -20.71 -6.02 -14.18
C LEU A 90 -20.00 -6.06 -12.82
N LYS A 91 -19.55 -4.91 -12.31
CA LYS A 91 -18.90 -4.82 -11.00
C LYS A 91 -19.84 -5.21 -9.86
N GLU A 92 -21.08 -4.72 -9.86
CA GLU A 92 -22.09 -4.98 -8.83
C GLU A 92 -22.58 -6.43 -8.84
N THR A 93 -22.85 -6.97 -10.03
CA THR A 93 -23.33 -8.37 -10.17
C THR A 93 -22.18 -9.38 -10.12
N SER A 94 -20.92 -8.95 -10.24
CA SER A 94 -19.75 -9.82 -10.43
C SER A 94 -19.97 -10.84 -11.56
N GLY A 95 -20.75 -10.48 -12.58
CA GLY A 95 -21.15 -11.35 -13.68
C GLY A 95 -22.18 -12.42 -13.32
N TYR A 96 -22.75 -12.41 -12.11
CA TYR A 96 -23.72 -13.42 -11.69
C TYR A 96 -25.06 -13.25 -12.45
N PRO A 97 -25.51 -14.26 -13.24
CA PRO A 97 -26.61 -14.11 -14.17
C PRO A 97 -27.95 -13.70 -13.51
N LEU A 98 -28.24 -14.18 -12.29
CA LEU A 98 -29.49 -13.86 -11.60
C LEU A 98 -29.61 -12.36 -11.32
N GLY A 99 -28.56 -11.74 -10.75
CA GLY A 99 -28.54 -10.31 -10.45
C GLY A 99 -28.69 -9.47 -11.73
N ALA A 100 -27.98 -9.83 -12.79
CA ALA A 100 -28.09 -9.18 -14.09
C ALA A 100 -29.49 -9.32 -14.71
N ALA A 101 -30.12 -10.51 -14.59
CA ALA A 101 -31.46 -10.76 -15.13
C ALA A 101 -32.57 -10.01 -14.38
N ILE A 102 -32.47 -9.91 -13.06
CA ILE A 102 -33.42 -9.11 -12.24
C ILE A 102 -33.27 -7.64 -12.62
N LEU A 103 -32.04 -7.13 -12.68
CA LEU A 103 -31.75 -5.75 -13.06
C LEU A 103 -32.27 -5.43 -14.48
N ALA A 104 -32.01 -6.30 -15.45
CA ALA A 104 -32.48 -6.12 -16.82
C ALA A 104 -34.02 -6.04 -16.91
N ARG A 105 -34.77 -6.83 -16.12
CA ARG A 105 -36.24 -6.76 -16.06
C ARG A 105 -36.75 -5.43 -15.51
N HIS A 106 -36.15 -4.92 -14.45
CA HIS A 106 -36.51 -3.65 -13.87
C HIS A 106 -36.22 -2.48 -14.83
N MET A 107 -35.07 -2.51 -15.50
CA MET A 107 -34.74 -1.51 -16.52
C MET A 107 -35.72 -1.57 -17.71
N ALA A 108 -36.09 -2.75 -18.15
CA ALA A 108 -37.11 -2.93 -19.21
C ALA A 108 -38.50 -2.43 -18.80
N ALA A 109 -38.81 -2.45 -17.50
CA ALA A 109 -40.01 -1.86 -16.94
C ALA A 109 -39.98 -0.31 -16.82
N GLY A 110 -38.87 0.31 -17.26
CA GLY A 110 -38.69 1.76 -17.29
C GLY A 110 -38.00 2.35 -16.06
N GLN A 111 -37.47 1.53 -15.15
CA GLN A 111 -36.68 2.06 -14.03
C GLN A 111 -35.27 2.43 -14.51
N PRO A 112 -34.77 3.65 -14.22
CA PRO A 112 -33.42 4.05 -14.61
C PRO A 112 -32.40 3.34 -13.76
N TYR A 113 -31.24 3.02 -14.35
CA TYR A 113 -30.09 2.50 -13.59
C TYR A 113 -29.61 3.53 -12.55
N GLY A 114 -29.42 3.11 -11.32
CA GLY A 114 -28.95 3.95 -10.21
C GLY A 114 -28.96 3.23 -8.87
N THR A 115 -28.58 3.92 -7.82
CA THR A 115 -28.43 3.36 -6.47
C THR A 115 -29.71 2.76 -5.90
N GLU A 116 -30.87 3.32 -6.21
CA GLU A 116 -32.16 2.83 -5.75
C GLU A 116 -32.50 1.48 -6.40
N LEU A 117 -32.34 1.38 -7.73
CA LEU A 117 -32.56 0.13 -8.46
C LEU A 117 -31.57 -0.96 -8.00
N THR A 118 -30.30 -0.61 -7.82
CA THR A 118 -29.29 -1.56 -7.34
C THR A 118 -29.63 -2.10 -5.96
N ALA A 119 -30.08 -1.26 -5.03
CA ALA A 119 -30.51 -1.69 -3.70
C ALA A 119 -31.73 -2.63 -3.75
N GLN A 120 -32.70 -2.35 -4.63
CA GLN A 120 -33.86 -3.21 -4.84
C GLN A 120 -33.45 -4.57 -5.40
N VAL A 121 -32.62 -4.60 -6.44
CA VAL A 121 -32.11 -5.85 -7.05
C VAL A 121 -31.31 -6.67 -6.03
N CYS A 122 -30.49 -6.01 -5.21
CA CYS A 122 -29.76 -6.67 -4.13
C CYS A 122 -30.71 -7.36 -3.15
N SER A 123 -31.78 -6.69 -2.74
CA SER A 123 -32.79 -7.27 -1.84
C SER A 123 -33.50 -8.51 -2.44
N GLU A 124 -33.83 -8.49 -3.73
CA GLU A 124 -34.43 -9.62 -4.43
C GLU A 124 -33.47 -10.81 -4.56
N VAL A 125 -32.18 -10.53 -4.87
CA VAL A 125 -31.11 -11.54 -4.89
C VAL A 125 -30.91 -12.16 -3.51
N PHE A 126 -30.95 -11.35 -2.44
CA PHE A 126 -30.80 -11.85 -1.06
C PHE A 126 -31.98 -12.74 -0.66
N LEU A 127 -33.20 -12.37 -1.02
CA LEU A 127 -34.37 -13.22 -0.79
C LEU A 127 -34.24 -14.57 -1.51
N TYR A 128 -33.71 -14.58 -2.72
CA TYR A 128 -33.41 -15.83 -3.43
C TYR A 128 -32.36 -16.66 -2.69
N PHE A 129 -31.23 -16.05 -2.29
CA PHE A 129 -30.21 -16.78 -1.55
C PHE A 129 -30.72 -17.33 -0.21
N GLU A 130 -31.53 -16.55 0.50
CA GLU A 130 -32.14 -17.00 1.76
C GLU A 130 -33.01 -18.26 1.54
N THR A 131 -33.93 -18.18 0.56
CA THR A 131 -34.96 -19.24 0.38
C THR A 131 -34.46 -20.43 -0.42
N ALA A 132 -33.71 -20.22 -1.48
CA ALA A 132 -33.29 -21.26 -2.42
C ALA A 132 -31.95 -21.94 -2.06
N VAL A 133 -31.11 -21.28 -1.22
CA VAL A 133 -29.76 -21.76 -0.87
C VAL A 133 -29.62 -21.93 0.64
N TYR A 134 -29.66 -20.82 1.40
CA TYR A 134 -29.28 -20.80 2.82
C TYR A 134 -30.20 -21.62 3.72
N ARG A 135 -31.50 -21.51 3.55
CA ARG A 135 -32.48 -22.27 4.38
C ARG A 135 -32.47 -23.78 4.13
N ARG A 136 -31.83 -24.25 3.07
CA ARG A 136 -31.69 -25.70 2.79
C ARG A 136 -30.59 -26.35 3.61
N PHE A 137 -29.68 -25.57 4.15
CA PHE A 137 -28.63 -26.09 5.02
C PHE A 137 -29.10 -26.25 6.46
N ASP A 138 -28.56 -27.26 7.13
CA ASP A 138 -28.77 -27.49 8.57
C ASP A 138 -28.13 -26.37 9.40
N LEU A 139 -28.60 -26.18 10.62
CA LEU A 139 -28.15 -25.15 11.54
C LEU A 139 -26.62 -25.09 11.71
N PRO A 140 -25.88 -26.22 11.88
CA PRO A 140 -24.42 -26.18 11.98
C PRO A 140 -23.76 -25.58 10.74
N ILE A 141 -24.22 -25.94 9.53
CA ILE A 141 -23.70 -25.41 8.27
C ILE A 141 -24.04 -23.93 8.12
N ARG A 142 -25.27 -23.50 8.46
CA ARG A 142 -25.64 -22.07 8.41
C ARG A 142 -24.77 -21.23 9.32
N ARG A 143 -24.56 -21.70 10.56
CA ARG A 143 -23.68 -21.06 11.51
C ARG A 143 -22.25 -20.95 10.95
N PHE A 144 -21.71 -22.02 10.40
CA PHE A 144 -20.39 -22.08 9.81
C PHE A 144 -20.23 -21.10 8.63
N LEU A 145 -21.25 -20.97 7.76
CA LEU A 145 -21.29 -20.00 6.68
C LEU A 145 -21.23 -18.56 7.20
N LEU A 146 -22.02 -18.22 8.21
CA LEU A 146 -22.05 -16.89 8.81
C LEU A 146 -20.71 -16.54 9.46
N GLU A 147 -20.14 -17.46 10.24
CA GLU A 147 -18.89 -17.22 10.97
C GLU A 147 -17.69 -17.03 10.05
N LEU A 148 -17.71 -17.62 8.85
CA LEU A 148 -16.65 -17.46 7.84
C LEU A 148 -16.86 -16.27 6.89
N SER A 149 -18.07 -15.73 6.80
CA SER A 149 -18.41 -14.66 5.86
C SER A 149 -17.57 -13.38 6.02
N PRO A 150 -17.09 -12.98 7.23
CA PRO A 150 -16.23 -11.81 7.38
C PRO A 150 -14.90 -11.92 6.63
N PHE A 151 -14.42 -13.14 6.40
CA PHE A 151 -13.13 -13.39 5.76
C PHE A 151 -13.29 -13.57 4.26
N GLU A 152 -12.53 -12.79 3.48
CA GLU A 152 -12.59 -12.85 2.02
C GLU A 152 -12.09 -14.20 1.49
N ARG A 153 -11.02 -14.70 2.11
CA ARG A 153 -10.43 -16.02 1.85
C ARG A 153 -10.19 -16.71 3.19
N PHE A 154 -10.33 -18.01 3.19
CA PHE A 154 -10.07 -18.82 4.36
C PHE A 154 -9.57 -20.20 3.96
N ASP A 155 -8.77 -20.79 4.81
CA ASP A 155 -8.38 -22.20 4.77
C ASP A 155 -9.08 -22.98 5.88
N LEU A 156 -8.80 -24.26 5.96
CA LEU A 156 -9.37 -25.13 7.00
C LEU A 156 -8.94 -24.70 8.41
N GLU A 157 -7.74 -24.15 8.56
CA GLU A 157 -7.18 -23.77 9.85
C GLU A 157 -7.85 -22.50 10.39
N LEU A 158 -8.05 -21.49 9.53
CA LEU A 158 -8.84 -20.30 9.86
C LEU A 158 -10.29 -20.70 10.18
N ALA A 159 -10.88 -21.59 9.38
CA ALA A 159 -12.25 -22.05 9.58
C ALA A 159 -12.44 -22.72 10.94
N ARG A 160 -11.49 -23.57 11.36
CA ARG A 160 -11.49 -24.19 12.71
C ARG A 160 -11.35 -23.16 13.81
N MET A 161 -10.43 -22.24 13.67
CA MET A 161 -10.13 -21.25 14.70
C MET A 161 -11.29 -20.28 14.91
N VAL A 162 -11.89 -19.82 13.82
CA VAL A 162 -13.00 -18.86 13.87
C VAL A 162 -14.30 -19.51 14.36
N SER A 163 -14.68 -20.66 13.82
CA SER A 163 -15.91 -21.36 14.24
C SER A 163 -15.76 -22.04 15.61
N GLY A 164 -14.54 -22.39 16.01
CA GLY A 164 -14.30 -23.22 17.19
C GLY A 164 -14.86 -24.65 17.06
N ASP A 165 -15.17 -25.09 15.84
CA ASP A 165 -15.77 -26.39 15.58
C ASP A 165 -14.70 -27.41 15.18
N ASN A 166 -14.62 -28.49 15.95
CA ASN A 166 -13.69 -29.59 15.66
C ASN A 166 -14.05 -30.32 14.36
N ASN A 167 -15.30 -30.23 13.90
CA ASN A 167 -15.79 -30.86 12.68
C ASN A 167 -15.68 -29.94 11.45
N ALA A 168 -14.98 -28.82 11.54
CA ALA A 168 -14.85 -27.85 10.45
C ALA A 168 -14.46 -28.49 9.10
N ALA A 169 -13.62 -29.53 9.12
CA ALA A 169 -13.24 -30.25 7.91
C ALA A 169 -14.43 -30.95 7.24
N ALA A 170 -15.27 -31.61 8.03
CA ALA A 170 -16.48 -32.30 7.53
C ALA A 170 -17.52 -31.28 7.03
N LEU A 171 -17.69 -30.17 7.75
CA LEU A 171 -18.60 -29.09 7.34
C LEU A 171 -18.13 -28.44 6.02
N LEU A 172 -16.84 -28.23 5.86
CA LEU A 172 -16.26 -27.66 4.64
C LEU A 172 -16.41 -28.62 3.45
N ASP A 173 -16.16 -29.93 3.65
CA ASP A 173 -16.36 -30.95 2.61
C ASP A 173 -17.86 -31.07 2.24
N ALA A 174 -18.75 -31.03 3.21
CA ALA A 174 -20.18 -31.04 2.95
C ALA A 174 -20.64 -29.81 2.14
N LEU A 175 -20.16 -28.62 2.50
CA LEU A 175 -20.42 -27.40 1.75
C LEU A 175 -19.86 -27.48 0.33
N TRP A 176 -18.63 -27.93 0.18
CA TRP A 176 -17.97 -28.05 -1.12
C TRP A 176 -18.76 -28.97 -2.09
N ARG A 177 -19.34 -30.03 -1.58
CA ARG A 177 -20.14 -30.98 -2.39
C ARG A 177 -21.56 -30.50 -2.66
N SER A 178 -22.15 -29.69 -1.77
CA SER A 178 -23.56 -29.35 -1.85
C SER A 178 -23.88 -28.05 -2.54
N THR A 179 -22.88 -27.19 -2.76
CA THR A 179 -23.11 -25.87 -3.37
C THR A 179 -21.93 -25.38 -4.18
N THR A 180 -22.22 -24.66 -5.27
CA THR A 180 -21.24 -23.94 -6.07
C THR A 180 -20.96 -22.53 -5.51
N MET A 181 -21.60 -22.12 -4.41
CA MET A 181 -21.39 -20.82 -3.78
C MET A 181 -20.05 -20.71 -3.04
N LEU A 182 -19.36 -21.83 -2.84
CA LEU A 182 -18.00 -21.92 -2.33
C LEU A 182 -17.04 -22.22 -3.49
N GLN A 183 -15.98 -21.45 -3.60
CA GLN A 183 -14.96 -21.57 -4.65
C GLN A 183 -13.61 -21.95 -4.03
N SER A 184 -12.84 -22.79 -4.74
CA SER A 184 -11.44 -23.07 -4.46
C SER A 184 -10.75 -23.48 -5.76
N ARG A 185 -9.49 -23.06 -5.94
CA ARG A 185 -8.67 -23.48 -7.09
C ARG A 185 -7.75 -24.66 -6.75
N ASP A 186 -7.36 -24.78 -5.51
CA ASP A 186 -6.31 -25.69 -5.04
C ASP A 186 -6.76 -26.61 -3.90
N MET A 187 -8.04 -26.56 -3.52
CA MET A 187 -8.63 -27.29 -2.38
C MET A 187 -7.97 -26.94 -1.02
N ARG A 188 -7.21 -25.84 -0.95
CA ARG A 188 -6.54 -25.35 0.26
C ARG A 188 -7.07 -24.01 0.71
N SER A 189 -7.38 -23.13 -0.24
CA SER A 189 -7.92 -21.79 0.00
C SER A 189 -9.32 -21.69 -0.61
N TYR A 190 -10.26 -21.23 0.19
CA TYR A 190 -11.67 -21.11 -0.16
C TYR A 190 -12.12 -19.67 -0.09
N ARG A 191 -13.13 -19.34 -0.90
CA ARG A 191 -13.85 -18.07 -0.85
C ARG A 191 -15.31 -18.29 -1.22
N PHE A 192 -16.18 -17.44 -0.71
CA PHE A 192 -17.55 -17.39 -1.18
C PHE A 192 -17.68 -16.56 -2.46
N TRP A 193 -18.67 -16.86 -3.28
CA TRP A 193 -19.07 -15.97 -4.35
C TRP A 193 -19.37 -14.58 -3.80
N PRO A 194 -18.95 -13.48 -4.48
CA PRO A 194 -19.04 -12.13 -3.91
C PRO A 194 -20.44 -11.75 -3.47
N GLN A 195 -21.47 -11.97 -4.31
CA GLN A 195 -22.85 -11.64 -3.95
C GLN A 195 -23.41 -12.55 -2.83
N PHE A 196 -23.06 -13.83 -2.83
CA PHE A 196 -23.47 -14.73 -1.74
C PHE A 196 -22.78 -14.34 -0.43
N ARG A 197 -21.51 -13.93 -0.47
CA ARG A 197 -20.82 -13.38 0.69
C ARG A 197 -21.48 -12.12 1.23
N GLN A 198 -21.92 -11.21 0.36
CA GLN A 198 -22.67 -10.01 0.76
C GLN A 198 -23.98 -10.37 1.46
N PHE A 199 -24.71 -11.36 0.94
CA PHE A 199 -25.89 -11.92 1.60
C PHE A 199 -25.55 -12.49 2.98
N LEU A 200 -24.50 -13.30 3.09
CA LEU A 200 -24.08 -13.88 4.38
C LEU A 200 -23.67 -12.80 5.40
N LEU A 201 -23.00 -11.73 4.98
CA LEU A 201 -22.67 -10.60 5.84
C LEU A 201 -23.94 -9.87 6.31
N TRP A 202 -24.90 -9.65 5.43
CA TRP A 202 -26.17 -9.05 5.78
C TRP A 202 -26.96 -9.91 6.78
N GLU A 203 -26.94 -11.23 6.62
CA GLU A 203 -27.57 -12.17 7.54
C GLU A 203 -26.81 -12.27 8.88
N LEU A 204 -25.47 -12.18 8.85
CA LEU A 204 -24.63 -12.11 10.04
C LEU A 204 -25.01 -10.90 10.90
N ASP A 205 -25.22 -9.73 10.29
CA ASP A 205 -25.63 -8.50 10.99
C ASP A 205 -27.01 -8.64 11.64
N ARG A 206 -27.90 -9.48 11.08
CA ARG A 206 -29.23 -9.76 11.62
C ARG A 206 -29.21 -10.78 12.76
N GLU A 207 -28.40 -11.83 12.64
CA GLU A 207 -28.41 -12.96 13.58
C GLU A 207 -27.40 -12.80 14.72
N TYR A 208 -26.29 -12.06 14.51
CA TYR A 208 -25.20 -11.95 15.48
C TYR A 208 -25.14 -10.56 16.10
N THR A 209 -25.00 -10.55 17.45
CA THR A 209 -24.70 -9.28 18.15
C THR A 209 -23.31 -8.79 17.80
N VAL A 210 -23.07 -7.49 17.99
CA VAL A 210 -21.77 -6.85 17.74
C VAL A 210 -20.64 -7.55 18.49
N GLU A 211 -20.90 -7.99 19.74
CA GLU A 211 -19.91 -8.70 20.56
C GLU A 211 -19.53 -10.06 19.96
N LYS A 212 -20.51 -10.79 19.42
CA LYS A 212 -20.24 -12.05 18.73
C LYS A 212 -19.43 -11.84 17.46
N GLN A 213 -19.80 -10.84 16.66
CA GLN A 213 -19.04 -10.49 15.46
C GLN A 213 -17.60 -10.09 15.80
N ARG A 214 -17.40 -9.27 16.83
CA ARG A 214 -16.05 -8.90 17.34
C ARG A 214 -15.24 -10.13 17.73
N ALA A 215 -15.86 -11.10 18.40
CA ALA A 215 -15.17 -12.34 18.78
C ALA A 215 -14.69 -13.15 17.56
N LEU A 216 -15.42 -13.14 16.43
CA LEU A 216 -14.97 -13.77 15.17
C LEU A 216 -13.71 -13.08 14.65
N PHE A 217 -13.69 -11.76 14.62
CA PHE A 217 -12.52 -10.99 14.18
C PHE A 217 -11.31 -11.22 15.10
N ILE A 218 -11.49 -11.26 16.42
CA ILE A 218 -10.39 -11.54 17.37
C ILE A 218 -9.77 -12.92 17.10
N ARG A 219 -10.60 -13.95 16.85
CA ARG A 219 -10.10 -15.29 16.49
C ARG A 219 -9.37 -15.30 15.15
N GLY A 220 -9.89 -14.57 14.17
CA GLY A 220 -9.22 -14.38 12.88
C GLY A 220 -7.88 -13.64 13.04
N GLY A 221 -7.83 -12.61 13.89
CA GLY A 221 -6.62 -11.89 14.24
C GLY A 221 -5.53 -12.81 14.79
N LEU A 222 -5.89 -13.70 15.72
CA LEU A 222 -4.98 -14.70 16.27
C LEU A 222 -4.46 -15.66 15.19
N TYR A 223 -5.31 -16.10 14.27
CA TYR A 223 -4.86 -16.93 13.14
C TYR A 223 -3.80 -16.22 12.29
N TYR A 224 -4.07 -14.97 11.87
CA TYR A 224 -3.13 -14.22 11.04
C TYR A 224 -1.84 -13.88 11.79
N GLU A 225 -1.92 -13.59 13.10
CA GLU A 225 -0.74 -13.37 13.95
C GLU A 225 0.16 -14.62 14.00
N LEU A 226 -0.43 -15.82 14.14
CA LEU A 226 0.31 -17.09 14.10
C LEU A 226 0.92 -17.41 12.72
N LYS A 227 0.34 -16.87 11.65
CA LYS A 227 0.88 -16.97 10.28
C LYS A 227 1.87 -15.86 9.95
N GLU A 228 2.17 -14.97 10.89
CA GLU A 228 3.03 -13.80 10.71
C GLU A 228 2.50 -12.79 9.65
N ASP A 229 1.21 -12.86 9.32
CA ASP A 229 0.51 -11.88 8.50
C ASP A 229 0.01 -10.73 9.40
N PHE A 230 0.93 -9.82 9.75
CA PHE A 230 0.64 -8.73 10.69
C PHE A 230 -0.40 -7.74 10.15
N SER A 231 -0.47 -7.53 8.84
CA SER A 231 -1.46 -6.62 8.23
C SER A 231 -2.88 -7.15 8.42
N SER A 232 -3.12 -8.41 8.07
CA SER A 232 -4.42 -9.05 8.26
C SER A 232 -4.79 -9.22 9.74
N ALA A 233 -3.79 -9.45 10.61
CA ALA A 233 -3.99 -9.52 12.06
C ALA A 233 -4.46 -8.17 12.62
N LEU A 234 -3.80 -7.06 12.25
CA LEU A 234 -4.17 -5.70 12.66
C LEU A 234 -5.58 -5.35 12.18
N ASP A 235 -5.92 -5.64 10.92
CA ASP A 235 -7.27 -5.44 10.40
C ASP A 235 -8.33 -6.17 11.23
N CYS A 236 -8.07 -7.42 11.55
CA CYS A 236 -8.97 -8.25 12.34
C CYS A 236 -9.10 -7.74 13.78
N TYR A 237 -8.00 -7.48 14.48
CA TYR A 237 -8.06 -6.98 15.85
C TYR A 237 -8.70 -5.59 15.94
N THR A 238 -8.48 -4.72 14.96
CA THR A 238 -9.14 -3.41 14.88
C THR A 238 -10.65 -3.56 14.74
N LYS A 239 -11.13 -4.41 13.82
CA LYS A 239 -12.56 -4.73 13.65
C LYS A 239 -13.14 -5.45 14.88
N GLY A 240 -12.33 -6.25 15.56
CA GLY A 240 -12.66 -6.90 16.82
C GLY A 240 -12.70 -5.96 18.02
N GLY A 241 -12.13 -4.77 17.92
CA GLY A 241 -12.02 -3.80 19.03
C GLY A 241 -11.03 -4.23 20.10
N ASP A 242 -10.07 -5.11 19.79
CA ASP A 242 -8.99 -5.51 20.70
C ASP A 242 -7.82 -4.51 20.62
N HIS A 243 -8.02 -3.38 21.27
CA HIS A 243 -7.05 -2.28 21.26
C HIS A 243 -5.70 -2.68 21.88
N ALA A 244 -5.69 -3.59 22.84
CA ALA A 244 -4.45 -4.06 23.47
C ALA A 244 -3.59 -4.84 22.47
N LYS A 245 -4.21 -5.73 21.67
CA LYS A 245 -3.51 -6.46 20.61
C LYS A 245 -3.07 -5.55 19.46
N VAL A 246 -3.89 -4.58 19.07
CA VAL A 246 -3.49 -3.56 18.08
C VAL A 246 -2.27 -2.80 18.58
N SER A 247 -2.27 -2.35 19.83
CA SER A 247 -1.13 -1.65 20.46
C SER A 247 0.13 -2.51 20.46
N GLU A 248 0.03 -3.78 20.87
CA GLU A 248 1.14 -4.74 20.89
C GLU A 248 1.76 -4.90 19.50
N LEU A 249 0.94 -5.12 18.47
CA LEU A 249 1.41 -5.32 17.10
C LEU A 249 2.01 -4.05 16.50
N LEU A 250 1.45 -2.87 16.77
CA LEU A 250 2.03 -1.60 16.33
C LEU A 250 3.40 -1.33 16.96
N ILE A 251 3.55 -1.61 18.26
CA ILE A 251 4.84 -1.48 18.95
C ILE A 251 5.86 -2.44 18.34
N ARG A 252 5.48 -3.70 18.15
CA ARG A 252 6.34 -4.72 17.53
C ARG A 252 6.72 -4.35 16.10
N ASN A 253 5.76 -3.85 15.31
CA ASN A 253 6.04 -3.40 13.95
C ASN A 253 7.03 -2.21 13.93
N ALA A 254 6.89 -1.25 14.85
CA ALA A 254 7.81 -0.13 14.98
C ALA A 254 9.24 -0.55 15.36
N GLU A 255 9.39 -1.66 16.10
CA GLU A 255 10.70 -2.23 16.46
C GLU A 255 11.34 -2.98 15.28
N LEU A 256 10.54 -3.70 14.50
CA LEU A 256 11.02 -4.46 13.33
C LEU A 256 11.32 -3.57 12.12
N HIS A 257 10.56 -2.49 11.96
CA HIS A 257 10.62 -1.60 10.80
C HIS A 257 10.86 -0.14 11.23
N PRO A 258 12.08 0.22 11.60
CA PRO A 258 12.39 1.52 12.21
C PRO A 258 12.27 2.73 11.27
N GLY A 259 11.98 2.50 9.98
CA GLY A 259 11.82 3.58 9.00
C GLY A 259 10.56 4.42 9.22
N MET A 260 10.62 5.73 8.96
CA MET A 260 9.45 6.61 9.09
C MET A 260 8.26 6.16 8.24
N GLY A 261 8.51 5.45 7.12
CA GLY A 261 7.47 4.97 6.20
C GLY A 261 6.46 4.03 6.84
N HIS A 262 6.86 3.19 7.80
CA HIS A 262 5.94 2.26 8.45
C HIS A 262 4.85 2.96 9.26
N TYR A 263 5.11 4.15 9.82
CA TYR A 263 4.07 4.91 10.53
C TYR A 263 2.95 5.34 9.56
N ALA A 264 3.30 5.79 8.35
CA ALA A 264 2.31 6.15 7.35
C ALA A 264 1.50 4.92 6.85
N GLU A 265 2.14 3.76 6.73
CA GLU A 265 1.45 2.50 6.38
C GLU A 265 0.48 2.04 7.46
N MET A 266 0.79 2.33 8.73
CA MET A 266 0.00 1.93 9.90
C MET A 266 -0.97 3.04 10.37
N GLU A 267 -1.10 4.14 9.64
CA GLU A 267 -1.88 5.33 10.04
C GLU A 267 -3.29 4.98 10.52
N GLN A 268 -4.03 4.17 9.77
CA GLN A 268 -5.41 3.81 10.09
C GLN A 268 -5.52 3.11 11.45
N TYR A 269 -4.55 2.30 11.81
CA TYR A 269 -4.54 1.57 13.09
C TYR A 269 -4.17 2.47 14.26
N TYR A 270 -3.18 3.36 14.08
CA TYR A 270 -2.86 4.37 15.10
C TYR A 270 -4.05 5.28 15.40
N ARG A 271 -4.74 5.75 14.36
CA ARG A 271 -5.92 6.63 14.51
C ARG A 271 -7.16 5.91 15.06
N ALA A 272 -7.22 4.58 14.97
CA ALA A 272 -8.30 3.77 15.54
C ALA A 272 -8.12 3.50 17.04
N LEU A 273 -6.91 3.73 17.60
CA LEU A 273 -6.66 3.52 19.02
C LEU A 273 -7.31 4.64 19.88
N PRO A 274 -7.90 4.29 21.02
CA PRO A 274 -8.29 5.27 22.01
C PRO A 274 -7.07 6.06 22.54
N GLU A 275 -7.26 7.34 22.84
CA GLU A 275 -6.21 8.22 23.35
C GLU A 275 -5.53 7.63 24.60
N ALA A 276 -6.31 7.00 25.48
CA ALA A 276 -5.79 6.38 26.71
C ALA A 276 -4.76 5.27 26.43
N GLU A 277 -4.96 4.46 25.38
CA GLU A 277 -4.01 3.43 24.94
C GLU A 277 -2.71 4.05 24.44
N ILE A 278 -2.81 5.15 23.69
CA ILE A 278 -1.63 5.85 23.15
C ILE A 278 -0.83 6.46 24.29
N LEU A 279 -1.50 7.14 25.25
CA LEU A 279 -0.85 7.76 26.42
C LEU A 279 -0.19 6.74 27.36
N ALA A 280 -0.63 5.49 27.36
CA ALA A 280 -0.03 4.43 28.15
C ALA A 280 1.34 3.95 27.62
N SER A 281 1.70 4.26 26.37
CA SER A 281 2.90 3.74 25.73
C SER A 281 3.80 4.83 25.12
N PRO A 282 5.04 4.97 25.58
CA PRO A 282 6.03 5.86 24.95
C PRO A 282 6.23 5.58 23.45
N SER A 283 6.12 4.31 23.03
CA SER A 283 6.23 3.90 21.63
C SER A 283 5.09 4.43 20.78
N LEU A 284 3.86 4.34 21.29
CA LEU A 284 2.69 4.83 20.57
C LEU A 284 2.64 6.36 20.52
N MET A 285 3.04 7.06 21.60
CA MET A 285 3.18 8.53 21.60
C MET A 285 4.22 8.99 20.58
N GLN A 286 5.38 8.31 20.50
CA GLN A 286 6.39 8.56 19.46
C GLN A 286 5.80 8.37 18.07
N GLY A 287 5.09 7.25 17.85
CA GLY A 287 4.46 6.92 16.57
C GLY A 287 3.44 7.99 16.15
N MET A 288 2.57 8.42 17.06
CA MET A 288 1.58 9.47 16.79
C MET A 288 2.22 10.81 16.47
N SER A 289 3.26 11.21 17.21
CA SER A 289 4.00 12.45 16.93
C SER A 289 4.61 12.42 15.52
N MET A 290 5.25 11.31 15.15
CA MET A 290 5.81 11.14 13.82
C MET A 290 4.73 11.10 12.74
N LEU A 291 3.64 10.37 12.96
CA LEU A 291 2.53 10.27 12.01
C LEU A 291 1.90 11.63 11.71
N CYS A 292 1.62 12.43 12.74
CA CYS A 292 1.13 13.79 12.56
C CYS A 292 2.11 14.65 11.76
N ALA A 293 3.41 14.56 12.05
CA ALA A 293 4.44 15.26 11.28
C ALA A 293 4.47 14.86 9.80
N LEU A 294 4.33 13.55 9.50
CA LEU A 294 4.29 13.02 8.13
C LEU A 294 3.06 13.47 7.34
N SER A 295 1.97 13.77 8.05
CA SER A 295 0.71 14.30 7.48
C SER A 295 0.65 15.83 7.49
N ALA A 296 1.77 16.51 7.77
CA ALA A 296 1.88 17.96 7.91
C ALA A 296 1.00 18.59 9.02
N ASP A 297 0.55 17.78 9.99
CA ASP A 297 -0.10 18.23 11.22
C ASP A 297 0.96 18.45 12.31
N TYR A 298 1.61 19.61 12.25
CA TYR A 298 2.71 19.91 13.17
C TYR A 298 2.25 20.20 14.58
N ASP A 299 1.06 20.76 14.75
CA ASP A 299 0.46 21.00 16.07
C ASP A 299 0.12 19.69 16.78
N GLY A 300 -0.48 18.73 16.06
CA GLY A 300 -0.70 17.39 16.56
C GLY A 300 0.61 16.65 16.89
N SER A 301 1.63 16.83 16.06
CA SER A 301 2.96 16.28 16.32
C SER A 301 3.56 16.80 17.63
N GLU A 302 3.54 18.11 17.85
CA GLU A 302 4.06 18.73 19.07
C GLU A 302 3.20 18.39 20.30
N HIS A 303 1.89 18.22 20.14
CA HIS A 303 1.02 17.73 21.22
C HIS A 303 1.50 16.37 21.75
N TRP A 304 1.67 15.38 20.86
CA TRP A 304 2.12 14.04 21.25
C TRP A 304 3.56 14.01 21.75
N TYR A 305 4.44 14.83 21.17
CA TYR A 305 5.78 15.04 21.72
C TYR A 305 5.73 15.58 23.15
N GLY A 306 4.87 16.56 23.42
CA GLY A 306 4.64 17.10 24.76
C GLY A 306 4.11 16.06 25.76
N CYS A 307 3.23 15.15 25.30
CA CYS A 307 2.77 14.02 26.12
C CYS A 307 3.92 13.08 26.49
N LEU A 308 4.75 12.71 25.53
CA LEU A 308 5.93 11.87 25.77
C LEU A 308 6.93 12.55 26.71
N LYS A 309 7.14 13.86 26.57
CA LYS A 309 8.02 14.64 27.44
C LYS A 309 7.52 14.62 28.89
N ARG A 310 6.23 14.85 29.10
CA ARG A 310 5.62 14.75 30.45
C ARG A 310 5.75 13.35 31.04
N PHE A 311 5.58 12.32 30.22
CA PHE A 311 5.79 10.93 30.65
C PHE A 311 7.23 10.72 31.16
N VAL A 312 8.23 11.22 30.43
CA VAL A 312 9.67 11.17 30.84
C VAL A 312 9.89 11.89 32.16
N GLU A 313 9.27 13.07 32.36
CA GLU A 313 9.40 13.87 33.60
C GLU A 313 8.79 13.16 34.83
N CYS A 314 7.77 12.33 34.61
CA CYS A 314 7.16 11.53 35.70
C CYS A 314 7.94 10.26 36.06
N CYS A 315 8.85 9.80 35.21
CA CYS A 315 9.62 8.56 35.42
C CYS A 315 10.91 8.79 36.20
N GLY A 316 11.27 7.82 37.06
CA GLY A 316 12.57 7.80 37.75
C GLY A 316 13.75 7.66 36.78
N LYS A 317 14.93 8.16 37.19
CA LYS A 317 16.15 8.08 36.33
C LYS A 317 16.57 6.66 36.01
N GLU A 318 16.36 5.73 36.92
CA GLU A 318 16.79 4.30 36.78
C GLU A 318 15.69 3.39 36.26
N ASP A 319 14.47 3.90 36.08
CA ASP A 319 13.35 3.13 35.55
C ASP A 319 13.60 2.72 34.10
N ALA A 320 13.34 1.44 33.78
CA ALA A 320 13.50 0.91 32.42
C ALA A 320 12.54 1.60 31.42
N ALA A 321 11.29 1.84 31.81
CA ALA A 321 10.33 2.57 31.01
C ALA A 321 10.77 4.02 30.77
N GLY A 322 11.32 4.67 31.82
CA GLY A 322 11.87 6.01 31.73
C GLY A 322 13.08 6.11 30.79
N ARG A 323 13.99 5.12 30.80
CA ARG A 323 15.11 5.06 29.85
C ARG A 323 14.63 4.90 28.41
N GLN A 324 13.65 4.02 28.18
CA GLN A 324 13.06 3.81 26.87
C GLN A 324 12.37 5.09 26.37
N ALA A 325 11.59 5.75 27.23
CA ALA A 325 10.88 6.98 26.89
C ALA A 325 11.86 8.13 26.57
N ARG A 326 12.96 8.28 27.32
CA ARG A 326 14.03 9.24 27.02
C ARG A 326 14.69 8.97 25.66
N GLY A 327 14.95 7.70 25.33
CA GLY A 327 15.49 7.33 24.04
C GLY A 327 14.55 7.70 22.89
N ARG A 328 13.25 7.48 23.06
CA ARG A 328 12.24 7.83 22.07
C ARG A 328 12.06 9.35 21.91
N LEU A 329 12.16 10.10 23.01
CA LEU A 329 12.13 11.56 22.98
C LEU A 329 13.36 12.11 22.22
N ALA A 330 14.56 11.62 22.52
CA ALA A 330 15.79 11.97 21.80
C ALA A 330 15.70 11.59 20.30
N TRP A 331 15.07 10.47 20.01
CA TRP A 331 14.82 10.04 18.63
C TRP A 331 13.92 11.06 17.90
N LEU A 332 12.84 11.53 18.52
CA LEU A 332 11.97 12.57 17.94
C LEU A 332 12.72 13.89 17.75
N ASP A 333 13.57 14.31 18.70
CA ASP A 333 14.40 15.51 18.57
C ASP A 333 15.30 15.47 17.33
N ILE A 334 15.84 14.29 17.01
CA ILE A 334 16.68 14.09 15.84
C ILE A 334 15.83 13.95 14.56
N SER A 335 14.68 13.26 14.62
CA SER A 335 13.98 12.76 13.42
C SER A 335 12.82 13.64 12.96
N LEU A 336 12.17 14.43 13.82
CA LEU A 336 11.00 15.23 13.43
C LEU A 336 11.36 16.23 12.31
N PRO A 337 10.64 16.20 11.17
CA PRO A 337 10.96 17.02 10.00
C PRO A 337 10.96 18.53 10.31
N GLN A 338 9.98 19.01 11.09
CA GLN A 338 9.81 20.42 11.42
C GLN A 338 10.89 20.99 12.36
N ARG A 339 11.75 20.16 12.93
CA ARG A 339 12.80 20.60 13.87
C ARG A 339 14.13 20.93 13.22
N GLY A 340 14.21 21.00 11.90
CA GLY A 340 15.43 21.39 11.18
C GLY A 340 16.69 20.59 11.56
N VAL A 341 17.86 21.13 11.22
CA VAL A 341 19.16 20.50 11.49
C VAL A 341 20.10 21.37 12.34
N GLU A 342 19.74 22.60 12.65
CA GLU A 342 20.62 23.57 13.29
C GLU A 342 21.05 23.13 14.69
N ASN A 343 20.12 22.56 15.46
CA ASN A 343 20.40 22.06 16.80
C ASN A 343 21.06 20.67 16.85
N LEU A 344 21.17 19.98 15.72
CA LEU A 344 21.74 18.62 15.69
C LEU A 344 23.23 18.59 16.02
N THR A 345 23.96 19.67 15.77
CA THR A 345 25.37 19.81 16.14
C THR A 345 25.62 19.71 17.65
N ASP A 346 24.62 20.10 18.45
CA ASP A 346 24.66 19.99 19.91
C ASP A 346 23.95 18.73 20.40
N THR A 347 22.83 18.38 19.79
CA THR A 347 22.01 17.23 20.15
C THR A 347 22.73 15.90 19.93
N ILE A 348 23.40 15.70 18.79
CA ILE A 348 24.07 14.43 18.48
C ILE A 348 25.20 14.12 19.47
N PRO A 349 26.14 15.04 19.78
CA PRO A 349 27.16 14.77 20.80
C PRO A 349 26.57 14.54 22.20
N ALA A 350 25.51 15.26 22.59
CA ALA A 350 24.85 15.05 23.88
C ALA A 350 24.21 13.65 23.96
N VAL A 351 23.50 13.25 22.93
CA VAL A 351 22.92 11.89 22.85
C VAL A 351 24.01 10.83 22.82
N PHE A 352 25.12 11.06 22.13
CA PHE A 352 26.27 10.15 22.12
C PHE A 352 26.85 9.93 23.53
N GLN A 353 26.98 10.98 24.35
CA GLN A 353 27.40 10.84 25.74
C GLN A 353 26.43 10.00 26.55
N LEU A 354 25.12 10.23 26.42
CA LEU A 354 24.10 9.47 27.15
C LEU A 354 24.08 7.99 26.73
N LEU A 355 24.31 7.69 25.47
CA LEU A 355 24.47 6.31 24.97
C LEU A 355 25.71 5.63 25.55
N THR A 356 26.84 6.35 25.58
CA THR A 356 28.12 5.85 26.13
C THR A 356 27.96 5.54 27.62
N ASN A 357 27.23 6.35 28.35
CA ASN A 357 26.93 6.17 29.78
C ASN A 357 25.83 5.12 30.04
N ARG A 358 25.20 4.54 29.01
CA ARG A 358 24.05 3.62 29.09
C ARG A 358 22.81 4.22 29.76
N GLU A 359 22.64 5.53 29.71
CA GLU A 359 21.51 6.25 30.30
C GLU A 359 20.27 6.22 29.44
N LEU A 360 20.41 5.90 28.13
CA LEU A 360 19.30 5.72 27.20
C LEU A 360 19.59 4.64 26.16
N ALA A 361 18.53 4.14 25.51
CA ALA A 361 18.58 3.28 24.34
C ALA A 361 17.77 3.94 23.22
N LEU A 362 18.39 4.11 22.04
CA LEU A 362 17.72 4.69 20.89
C LEU A 362 17.04 3.60 20.06
N PRO A 363 15.81 3.85 19.58
CA PRO A 363 15.26 3.10 18.47
C PRO A 363 16.10 3.33 17.20
N SER A 364 16.04 2.41 16.26
CA SER A 364 16.69 2.58 14.96
C SER A 364 16.13 3.79 14.20
N PHE A 365 16.95 4.39 13.33
CA PHE A 365 16.60 5.57 12.55
C PHE A 365 16.29 5.24 11.09
N SER A 366 15.64 6.16 10.38
CA SER A 366 15.63 6.23 8.93
C SER A 366 16.07 7.63 8.52
N VAL A 367 17.23 7.73 7.92
CA VAL A 367 17.85 9.04 7.61
C VAL A 367 17.28 9.65 6.33
N THR A 368 16.92 8.82 5.35
CA THR A 368 16.49 9.28 4.03
C THR A 368 14.98 9.27 3.83
N SER A 369 14.23 8.51 4.63
CA SER A 369 12.81 8.25 4.40
C SER A 369 12.53 7.67 3.02
N ALA A 370 13.34 6.69 2.60
CA ALA A 370 13.30 6.04 1.28
C ALA A 370 13.51 6.98 0.08
N LEU A 371 14.25 8.08 0.27
CA LEU A 371 14.61 9.04 -0.78
C LEU A 371 16.02 8.80 -1.30
N PRO A 372 16.30 9.16 -2.57
CA PRO A 372 17.63 8.99 -3.18
C PRO A 372 18.61 10.11 -2.80
N SER A 373 18.59 10.57 -1.56
CA SER A 373 19.41 11.71 -1.09
C SER A 373 19.61 11.64 0.42
N ILE A 374 20.80 11.98 0.87
CA ILE A 374 21.12 12.26 2.28
C ILE A 374 20.91 13.74 2.58
N MET A 375 21.43 14.63 1.72
CA MET A 375 21.35 16.08 1.93
C MET A 375 19.91 16.57 1.94
N ASN A 376 19.04 15.93 1.17
CA ASN A 376 17.61 16.20 1.07
C ASN A 376 16.78 14.94 1.41
N GLY A 377 17.19 14.21 2.45
CA GLY A 377 16.53 13.01 2.96
C GLY A 377 15.40 13.29 3.94
N GLY A 378 15.37 12.62 5.08
CA GLY A 378 14.40 12.87 6.15
C GLY A 378 14.39 14.32 6.62
N LYS A 379 15.56 14.94 6.69
CA LYS A 379 15.77 16.39 6.92
C LYS A 379 16.52 17.01 5.75
N ASP A 380 16.55 18.35 5.71
CA ASP A 380 17.37 19.12 4.76
C ASP A 380 18.66 19.59 5.45
N PHE A 381 19.78 19.09 4.97
CA PHE A 381 21.11 19.40 5.52
C PHE A 381 21.80 20.57 4.81
N SER A 382 21.09 21.40 4.04
CA SER A 382 21.64 22.58 3.39
C SER A 382 22.43 23.51 4.34
N PRO A 383 21.95 23.79 5.58
CA PRO A 383 22.73 24.60 6.52
C PRO A 383 24.12 24.01 6.83
N TRP A 384 24.24 22.69 6.86
CA TRP A 384 25.51 21.99 7.11
C TRP A 384 26.47 22.08 5.93
N SER A 385 25.97 22.25 4.71
CA SER A 385 26.79 22.37 3.51
C SER A 385 27.76 23.56 3.57
N LYS A 386 27.42 24.62 4.34
CA LYS A 386 28.30 25.79 4.53
C LYS A 386 29.62 25.46 5.25
N LYS A 387 29.64 24.35 6.02
CA LYS A 387 30.81 23.87 6.78
C LYS A 387 31.02 22.37 6.61
N ASP A 388 30.71 21.86 5.43
CA ASP A 388 30.65 20.41 5.15
C ASP A 388 31.95 19.65 5.47
N ASP A 389 33.11 20.16 5.08
CA ASP A 389 34.42 19.54 5.37
C ASP A 389 34.70 19.50 6.89
N LEU A 390 34.39 20.59 7.63
CA LEU A 390 34.55 20.63 9.08
C LEU A 390 33.63 19.61 9.76
N LEU A 391 32.35 19.62 9.38
CA LEU A 391 31.34 18.72 9.95
C LEU A 391 31.62 17.25 9.60
N TYR A 392 32.12 16.97 8.40
CA TYR A 392 32.55 15.63 8.05
C TYR A 392 33.60 15.09 9.00
N HIS A 393 34.61 15.91 9.34
CA HIS A 393 35.68 15.48 10.25
C HIS A 393 35.26 15.41 11.73
N THR A 394 34.36 16.26 12.16
CA THR A 394 33.96 16.35 13.59
C THR A 394 32.75 15.47 13.94
N MET A 395 31.79 15.34 13.03
CA MET A 395 30.51 14.68 13.30
C MET A 395 30.43 13.22 12.81
N ARG A 396 31.36 12.79 11.95
CA ARG A 396 31.32 11.46 11.36
C ARG A 396 31.21 10.36 12.43
N ILE A 397 32.16 10.32 13.38
CA ILE A 397 32.21 9.29 14.42
C ILE A 397 31.00 9.37 15.38
N PRO A 398 30.66 10.54 15.94
CA PRO A 398 29.46 10.65 16.78
C PRO A 398 28.17 10.29 16.05
N ALA A 399 28.00 10.71 14.80
CA ALA A 399 26.81 10.40 14.03
C ALA A 399 26.70 8.89 13.71
N GLU A 400 27.79 8.26 13.24
CA GLU A 400 27.79 6.81 13.00
C GLU A 400 27.49 6.01 14.28
N ALA A 401 28.01 6.43 15.42
CA ALA A 401 27.76 5.75 16.70
C ALA A 401 26.30 5.92 17.20
N VAL A 402 25.73 7.13 17.04
CA VAL A 402 24.33 7.42 17.42
C VAL A 402 23.35 6.70 16.51
N LEU A 403 23.62 6.69 15.22
CA LEU A 403 22.73 6.14 14.19
C LEU A 403 22.95 4.63 13.98
N GLY A 404 24.05 4.06 14.47
CA GLY A 404 24.35 2.63 14.32
C GLY A 404 24.42 2.22 12.85
N ARG A 405 23.60 1.23 12.45
CA ARG A 405 23.55 0.75 11.06
C ARG A 405 23.18 1.85 10.04
N ASP A 406 22.34 2.79 10.45
CA ASP A 406 21.96 3.93 9.61
C ASP A 406 23.08 4.98 9.44
N GLY A 407 24.14 4.88 10.23
CA GLY A 407 25.35 5.69 10.12
C GLY A 407 26.34 5.19 9.08
N VAL A 408 26.31 3.87 8.74
CA VAL A 408 27.33 3.27 7.86
C VAL A 408 27.31 3.88 6.45
N GLY A 409 28.36 4.66 6.13
CA GLY A 409 28.51 5.36 4.85
C GLY A 409 27.73 6.66 4.75
N LEU A 410 26.97 7.04 5.79
CA LEU A 410 26.17 8.26 5.80
C LEU A 410 27.01 9.51 5.53
N ALA A 411 28.07 9.71 6.31
CA ALA A 411 28.91 10.90 6.21
C ALA A 411 29.64 10.98 4.87
N ASP A 412 30.12 9.85 4.35
CA ASP A 412 30.78 9.77 3.04
C ASP A 412 29.82 10.14 1.90
N CYS A 413 28.57 9.65 1.98
CA CYS A 413 27.55 9.99 1.00
C CYS A 413 27.12 11.46 1.12
N ALA A 414 26.92 11.98 2.34
CA ALA A 414 26.50 13.36 2.57
C ALA A 414 27.52 14.39 2.05
N ILE A 415 28.82 14.17 2.32
CA ILE A 415 29.88 15.08 1.83
C ILE A 415 29.98 15.02 0.30
N ALA A 416 29.90 13.84 -0.30
CA ALA A 416 29.93 13.67 -1.75
C ALA A 416 28.72 14.37 -2.41
N GLU A 417 27.53 14.22 -1.82
CA GLU A 417 26.33 14.88 -2.33
C GLU A 417 26.37 16.39 -2.16
N SER A 418 26.84 16.92 -1.02
CA SER A 418 27.03 18.38 -0.83
C SER A 418 27.95 18.99 -1.90
N LYS A 419 29.08 18.34 -2.18
CA LYS A 419 30.01 18.78 -3.24
C LYS A 419 29.39 18.66 -4.64
N PHE A 420 28.60 17.60 -4.88
CA PHE A 420 27.88 17.44 -6.14
C PHE A 420 26.89 18.58 -6.38
N GLU A 421 26.07 18.95 -5.39
CA GLU A 421 25.11 20.05 -5.53
C GLU A 421 25.80 21.39 -5.78
N LYS A 422 27.01 21.60 -5.24
CA LYS A 422 27.86 22.76 -5.48
C LYS A 422 28.52 22.79 -6.88
N GLY A 423 28.36 21.73 -7.68
CA GLY A 423 28.98 21.61 -9.00
C GLY A 423 30.47 21.26 -8.96
N GLU A 424 31.00 20.87 -7.79
CA GLU A 424 32.39 20.46 -7.63
C GLU A 424 32.64 19.08 -8.26
N ASP A 425 33.91 18.77 -8.59
CA ASP A 425 34.29 17.41 -8.99
C ASP A 425 34.22 16.46 -7.78
N ILE A 426 33.31 15.49 -7.86
CA ILE A 426 33.12 14.51 -6.81
C ILE A 426 33.83 13.17 -7.04
N SER A 427 34.54 13.00 -8.15
CA SER A 427 35.25 11.76 -8.48
C SER A 427 36.15 11.26 -7.33
N PRO A 428 36.90 12.13 -6.61
CA PRO A 428 37.71 11.72 -5.46
C PRO A 428 36.87 11.18 -4.26
N ARG A 429 35.60 11.60 -4.16
CA ARG A 429 34.67 11.18 -3.09
C ARG A 429 33.84 9.96 -3.49
N MET A 430 33.52 9.85 -4.79
CA MET A 430 32.73 8.73 -5.29
C MET A 430 33.49 7.40 -5.26
N LEU A 431 34.79 7.41 -5.57
CA LEU A 431 35.57 6.17 -5.57
C LEU A 431 35.57 5.45 -4.20
N PRO A 432 35.88 6.11 -3.07
CA PRO A 432 35.77 5.50 -1.74
C PRO A 432 34.34 5.04 -1.42
N LEU A 433 33.32 5.82 -1.80
CA LEU A 433 31.92 5.46 -1.56
C LEU A 433 31.53 4.17 -2.31
N VAL A 434 31.92 4.06 -3.59
CA VAL A 434 31.66 2.86 -4.40
C VAL A 434 32.42 1.64 -3.83
N GLN A 435 33.66 1.81 -3.37
CA GLN A 435 34.41 0.74 -2.73
C GLN A 435 33.75 0.24 -1.44
N ARG A 436 33.12 1.14 -0.67
CA ARG A 436 32.38 0.80 0.54
C ARG A 436 30.96 0.29 0.29
N MET A 437 30.48 0.26 -0.94
CA MET A 437 29.10 -0.12 -1.25
C MET A 437 28.72 -1.52 -0.73
N ASN A 438 29.68 -2.47 -0.75
CA ASN A 438 29.46 -3.81 -0.18
C ASN A 438 29.34 -3.77 1.34
N ASP A 439 30.08 -2.91 2.02
CA ASP A 439 29.97 -2.73 3.47
C ASP A 439 28.65 -2.06 3.83
N ILE A 440 28.25 -1.03 3.09
CA ILE A 440 26.93 -0.37 3.23
C ILE A 440 25.80 -1.40 3.08
N ARG A 441 25.90 -2.29 2.09
CA ARG A 441 24.88 -3.33 1.84
C ARG A 441 24.84 -4.36 2.97
N ARG A 442 25.98 -4.78 3.51
CA ARG A 442 26.10 -5.82 4.53
C ARG A 442 25.83 -5.31 5.94
N GLU A 443 26.38 -4.16 6.30
CA GLU A 443 26.41 -3.62 7.64
C GLU A 443 25.48 -2.40 7.84
N GLY A 444 25.17 -1.69 6.74
CA GLY A 444 24.33 -0.52 6.74
C GLY A 444 22.84 -0.83 6.54
N THR A 445 22.11 0.17 6.04
CA THR A 445 20.68 0.09 5.77
C THR A 445 20.37 0.32 4.29
N PRO A 446 19.24 -0.21 3.79
CA PRO A 446 18.78 0.05 2.42
C PRO A 446 18.61 1.54 2.09
N ASP A 447 18.33 2.37 3.10
CA ASP A 447 18.21 3.82 2.94
C ASP A 447 19.51 4.44 2.42
N ILE A 448 20.65 4.12 3.05
CA ILE A 448 21.97 4.61 2.62
C ILE A 448 22.37 3.98 1.28
N GLU A 449 22.10 2.68 1.08
CA GLU A 449 22.35 2.00 -0.19
C GLU A 449 21.62 2.71 -1.35
N PHE A 450 20.35 3.08 -1.15
CA PHE A 450 19.58 3.80 -2.16
C PHE A 450 20.10 5.23 -2.41
N ALA A 451 20.40 6.00 -1.36
CA ALA A 451 20.94 7.34 -1.50
C ALA A 451 22.29 7.36 -2.22
N ALA A 452 23.20 6.43 -1.89
CA ALA A 452 24.51 6.32 -2.53
C ALA A 452 24.40 5.95 -4.02
N ASN A 453 23.55 4.97 -4.38
CA ASN A 453 23.29 4.64 -5.79
C ASN A 453 22.54 5.77 -6.51
N GLY A 454 21.66 6.48 -5.83
CA GLY A 454 20.99 7.67 -6.35
C GLY A 454 21.96 8.79 -6.71
N LEU A 455 22.94 9.05 -5.84
CA LEU A 455 24.00 10.01 -6.10
C LEU A 455 24.88 9.55 -7.28
N LEU A 456 25.27 8.27 -7.32
CA LEU A 456 26.02 7.69 -8.43
C LEU A 456 25.28 7.89 -9.76
N ALA A 457 24.01 7.55 -9.83
CA ALA A 457 23.20 7.70 -11.04
C ALA A 457 23.09 9.17 -11.47
N ARG A 458 22.89 10.12 -10.52
CA ARG A 458 22.89 11.56 -10.82
C ARG A 458 24.24 12.06 -11.33
N SER A 459 25.33 11.53 -10.79
CA SER A 459 26.69 11.86 -11.24
C SER A 459 26.96 11.37 -12.66
N LEU A 460 26.56 10.12 -12.97
CA LEU A 460 26.66 9.53 -14.31
C LEU A 460 25.83 10.34 -15.32
N LEU A 461 24.60 10.70 -14.95
CA LEU A 461 23.71 11.51 -15.79
C LEU A 461 24.32 12.89 -16.08
N ALA A 462 24.89 13.55 -15.07
CA ALA A 462 25.57 14.83 -15.22
C ALA A 462 26.83 14.75 -16.08
N SER A 463 27.43 13.55 -16.22
CA SER A 463 28.59 13.28 -17.09
C SER A 463 28.18 12.78 -18.48
N GLY A 464 26.89 12.79 -18.83
CA GLY A 464 26.35 12.31 -20.11
C GLY A 464 26.25 10.79 -20.26
N GLN A 465 26.45 10.03 -19.18
CA GLN A 465 26.40 8.57 -19.16
C GLN A 465 24.98 8.10 -18.74
N SER A 466 23.97 8.46 -19.54
CA SER A 466 22.55 8.22 -19.21
C SER A 466 22.19 6.72 -19.12
N GLU A 467 22.77 5.90 -19.99
CA GLU A 467 22.52 4.44 -19.97
C GLU A 467 23.08 3.78 -18.69
N ASP A 468 24.27 4.19 -18.26
CA ASP A 468 24.86 3.68 -17.01
C ASP A 468 24.06 4.14 -15.79
N ALA A 469 23.58 5.39 -15.82
CA ALA A 469 22.68 5.91 -14.78
C ALA A 469 21.38 5.10 -14.70
N ARG A 470 20.75 4.83 -15.85
CA ARG A 470 19.53 4.00 -15.95
C ARG A 470 19.78 2.59 -15.45
N LYS A 471 20.86 1.96 -15.90
CA LYS A 471 21.25 0.62 -15.48
C LYS A 471 21.46 0.54 -13.97
N THR A 472 22.14 1.50 -13.37
CA THR A 472 22.39 1.57 -11.91
C THR A 472 21.07 1.49 -11.13
N ILE A 473 20.07 2.28 -11.49
CA ILE A 473 18.78 2.31 -10.79
C ILE A 473 17.93 1.08 -11.12
N THR A 474 17.96 0.58 -12.36
CA THR A 474 17.21 -0.63 -12.76
C THR A 474 17.73 -1.87 -12.02
N ASP A 475 19.05 -2.04 -11.92
CA ASP A 475 19.68 -3.15 -11.21
C ASP A 475 19.38 -3.07 -9.70
N LEU A 476 19.45 -1.88 -9.11
CA LEU A 476 19.10 -1.68 -7.71
C LEU A 476 17.61 -1.98 -7.46
N ARG A 477 16.73 -1.52 -8.35
CA ARG A 477 15.29 -1.77 -8.27
C ARG A 477 14.97 -3.28 -8.27
N ARG A 478 15.63 -4.04 -9.15
CA ARG A 478 15.50 -5.51 -9.19
C ARG A 478 15.94 -6.14 -7.86
N GLN A 479 17.13 -5.77 -7.35
CA GLN A 479 17.66 -6.28 -6.07
C GLN A 479 16.73 -5.94 -4.89
N PHE A 480 16.14 -4.74 -4.86
CA PHE A 480 15.22 -4.35 -3.81
C PHE A 480 13.86 -5.07 -3.93
N THR A 481 13.42 -5.39 -5.14
CA THR A 481 12.22 -6.23 -5.35
C THR A 481 12.46 -7.65 -4.85
N GLU A 482 13.62 -8.25 -5.15
CA GLU A 482 14.02 -9.59 -4.68
C GLU A 482 14.17 -9.66 -3.14
N ARG A 483 14.50 -8.52 -2.51
CA ARG A 483 14.63 -8.37 -1.04
C ARG A 483 13.34 -7.89 -0.38
N GLU A 484 12.22 -7.79 -1.11
CA GLU A 484 10.91 -7.32 -0.64
C GLU A 484 10.91 -5.89 -0.06
N LEU A 485 11.87 -5.05 -0.48
CA LEU A 485 12.02 -3.67 -0.04
C LEU A 485 11.10 -2.72 -0.85
N THR A 486 9.81 -2.99 -0.84
CA THR A 486 8.80 -2.36 -1.72
C THR A 486 8.66 -0.86 -1.50
N ARG A 487 8.92 -0.35 -0.29
CA ARG A 487 8.79 1.09 0.06
C ARG A 487 9.68 2.03 -0.77
N PHE A 488 10.78 1.52 -1.34
CA PHE A 488 11.71 2.30 -2.15
C PHE A 488 11.31 2.38 -3.63
N LEU A 489 10.56 1.38 -4.12
CA LEU A 489 10.26 1.22 -5.54
C LEU A 489 9.57 2.44 -6.16
N PRO A 490 8.61 3.13 -5.52
CA PRO A 490 7.96 4.30 -6.11
C PRO A 490 8.95 5.45 -6.39
N ASN A 491 9.94 5.68 -5.51
CA ASN A 491 10.95 6.72 -5.71
C ASN A 491 12.02 6.30 -6.73
N MET A 492 12.32 5.00 -6.87
CA MET A 492 13.16 4.48 -7.95
C MET A 492 12.47 4.62 -9.31
N ASP A 493 11.19 4.31 -9.40
CA ASP A 493 10.37 4.50 -10.60
C ASP A 493 10.34 5.99 -11.01
N ALA A 494 10.18 6.90 -10.04
CA ALA A 494 10.25 8.35 -10.28
C ALA A 494 11.64 8.79 -10.74
N MET A 495 12.71 8.18 -10.24
CA MET A 495 14.07 8.47 -10.66
C MET A 495 14.32 8.00 -12.10
N LEU A 496 13.85 6.83 -12.49
CA LEU A 496 13.90 6.36 -13.89
C LEU A 496 13.12 7.31 -14.82
N CYS A 497 11.94 7.79 -14.40
CA CYS A 497 11.17 8.79 -15.12
C CYS A 497 11.98 10.10 -15.31
N ARG A 498 12.70 10.58 -14.29
CA ARG A 498 13.57 11.77 -14.43
C ARG A 498 14.73 11.54 -15.40
N ILE A 499 15.29 10.33 -15.45
CA ILE A 499 16.30 9.95 -16.44
C ILE A 499 15.69 9.98 -17.84
N ALA A 500 14.46 9.45 -18.04
CA ALA A 500 13.74 9.50 -19.30
C ALA A 500 13.50 10.96 -19.76
N LEU A 501 13.02 11.82 -18.85
CA LEU A 501 12.87 13.26 -19.14
C LEU A 501 14.19 13.92 -19.57
N HIS A 502 15.29 13.59 -18.90
CA HIS A 502 16.61 14.15 -19.23
C HIS A 502 17.12 13.69 -20.61
N THR A 503 16.80 12.46 -21.02
CA THR A 503 17.16 11.91 -22.35
C THR A 503 16.14 12.27 -23.45
N GLY A 504 15.05 12.96 -23.09
CA GLY A 504 13.98 13.34 -24.03
C GLY A 504 13.00 12.21 -24.38
N ASP A 505 13.01 11.11 -23.63
CA ASP A 505 12.05 10.01 -23.78
C ASP A 505 10.73 10.36 -23.07
N LEU A 506 9.90 11.14 -23.75
CA LEU A 506 8.61 11.56 -23.21
C LEU A 506 7.60 10.41 -23.14
N ASP A 507 7.72 9.40 -23.99
CA ASP A 507 6.79 8.25 -24.00
C ASP A 507 6.93 7.44 -22.70
N GLU A 508 8.15 7.16 -22.26
CA GLU A 508 8.41 6.48 -20.98
C GLU A 508 7.93 7.33 -19.80
N ALA A 509 8.18 8.63 -19.83
CA ALA A 509 7.72 9.56 -18.80
C ALA A 509 6.19 9.59 -18.70
N ASP A 510 5.49 9.55 -19.83
CA ASP A 510 4.03 9.50 -19.89
C ASP A 510 3.45 8.17 -19.38
N VAL A 511 4.13 7.06 -19.63
CA VAL A 511 3.74 5.76 -19.04
C VAL A 511 3.81 5.84 -17.52
N TRP A 512 4.91 6.37 -16.98
CA TRP A 512 5.04 6.58 -15.53
C TRP A 512 3.91 7.47 -15.00
N TYR A 513 3.64 8.61 -15.65
CA TYR A 513 2.60 9.55 -15.25
C TYR A 513 1.21 8.89 -15.20
N ARG A 514 0.83 8.14 -16.24
CA ARG A 514 -0.49 7.49 -16.31
C ARG A 514 -0.69 6.42 -15.23
N VAL A 515 0.37 5.70 -14.86
CA VAL A 515 0.29 4.54 -13.97
C VAL A 515 0.61 4.89 -12.51
N LYS A 516 1.55 5.84 -12.29
CA LYS A 516 2.17 6.09 -10.99
C LYS A 516 1.93 7.48 -10.42
N ALA A 517 1.45 8.45 -11.22
CA ALA A 517 1.21 9.81 -10.74
C ALA A 517 0.19 9.83 -9.60
N LEU A 518 0.40 10.75 -8.68
CA LEU A 518 -0.44 10.91 -7.49
C LEU A 518 -1.75 11.60 -7.88
N ARG A 519 -2.89 10.99 -7.54
CA ARG A 519 -4.21 11.47 -7.97
C ARG A 519 -4.87 12.43 -6.98
N GLU A 520 -4.35 12.52 -5.77
CA GLU A 520 -4.89 13.35 -4.68
C GLU A 520 -3.86 14.37 -4.22
N PRO A 521 -3.71 15.51 -4.92
CA PRO A 521 -2.71 16.50 -4.55
C PRO A 521 -3.05 17.30 -3.28
N MET A 522 -4.32 17.25 -2.80
CA MET A 522 -4.77 18.07 -1.66
C MET A 522 -4.24 17.60 -0.30
N HIS A 523 -3.86 16.32 -0.16
CA HIS A 523 -3.30 15.77 1.08
C HIS A 523 -1.84 15.41 0.84
N ILE A 524 -0.95 16.28 1.30
CA ILE A 524 0.48 16.05 1.14
C ILE A 524 0.94 14.89 2.02
N ASN A 525 1.60 13.91 1.39
CA ASN A 525 2.40 12.92 2.09
C ASN A 525 3.87 13.23 1.83
N ILE A 526 4.57 13.70 2.84
CA ILE A 526 5.95 14.17 2.70
C ILE A 526 6.93 13.09 2.23
N LEU A 527 6.60 11.81 2.42
CA LEU A 527 7.40 10.70 1.90
C LEU A 527 7.32 10.58 0.38
N LYS A 528 6.28 11.15 -0.23
CA LYS A 528 6.05 11.13 -1.69
C LYS A 528 6.55 12.40 -2.39
N ARG A 529 7.23 13.33 -1.69
CA ARG A 529 7.63 14.62 -2.27
C ARG A 529 8.48 14.49 -3.53
N TYR A 530 9.35 13.49 -3.62
CA TYR A 530 10.15 13.22 -4.82
C TYR A 530 9.26 12.90 -6.04
N GLN A 531 8.14 12.20 -5.81
CA GLN A 531 7.15 11.88 -6.84
C GLN A 531 6.33 13.11 -7.26
N TYR A 532 5.95 14.01 -6.31
CA TYR A 532 5.27 15.27 -6.64
C TYR A 532 6.13 16.13 -7.57
N PHE A 533 7.41 16.33 -7.25
CA PHE A 533 8.31 17.06 -8.13
C PHE A 533 8.49 16.39 -9.50
N THR A 534 8.60 15.07 -9.54
CA THR A 534 8.70 14.33 -10.82
C THR A 534 7.43 14.48 -11.63
N GLN A 535 6.26 14.42 -10.99
CA GLN A 535 4.97 14.66 -11.65
C GLN A 535 4.89 16.05 -12.27
N ALA A 536 5.24 17.08 -11.53
CA ALA A 536 5.28 18.45 -12.06
C ALA A 536 6.24 18.60 -13.25
N MET A 537 7.40 17.93 -13.21
CA MET A 537 8.35 17.90 -14.34
C MET A 537 7.73 17.28 -15.60
N VAL A 538 7.01 16.15 -15.47
CA VAL A 538 6.32 15.50 -16.60
C VAL A 538 5.17 16.38 -17.12
N GLU A 539 4.41 17.01 -16.22
CA GLU A 539 3.32 17.92 -16.59
C GLU A 539 3.85 19.12 -17.38
N LEU A 540 4.98 19.70 -16.97
CA LEU A 540 5.64 20.79 -17.70
C LEU A 540 6.20 20.35 -19.05
N ALA A 541 6.83 19.17 -19.13
CA ALA A 541 7.33 18.60 -20.37
C ALA A 541 6.20 18.35 -21.38
N ASN A 542 4.99 18.05 -20.90
CA ASN A 542 3.79 17.88 -21.71
C ASN A 542 3.00 19.18 -21.96
N GLY A 543 3.55 20.35 -21.64
CA GLY A 543 2.89 21.63 -21.83
C GLY A 543 1.62 21.82 -20.99
N LYS A 544 1.57 21.28 -19.78
CA LYS A 544 0.45 21.39 -18.83
C LYS A 544 0.83 22.23 -17.59
N PRO A 545 1.15 23.51 -17.74
CA PRO A 545 1.66 24.33 -16.62
C PRO A 545 0.65 24.52 -15.49
N ASP A 546 -0.67 24.57 -15.79
CA ASP A 546 -1.70 24.70 -14.76
C ASP A 546 -1.77 23.45 -13.86
N SER A 547 -1.61 22.26 -14.45
CA SER A 547 -1.53 21.01 -13.71
C SER A 547 -0.30 20.98 -12.80
N ALA A 548 0.86 21.39 -13.33
CA ALA A 548 2.10 21.48 -12.56
C ALA A 548 1.97 22.43 -11.36
N LEU A 549 1.37 23.62 -11.56
CA LEU A 549 1.12 24.56 -10.46
C LEU A 549 0.21 23.96 -9.39
N LEU A 550 -0.84 23.25 -9.79
CA LEU A 550 -1.73 22.55 -8.86
C LEU A 550 -0.99 21.48 -8.07
N THR A 551 -0.14 20.69 -8.71
CA THR A 551 0.70 19.67 -8.07
C THR A 551 1.70 20.27 -7.07
N LEU A 552 2.24 21.46 -7.37
CA LEU A 552 3.27 22.11 -6.57
C LEU A 552 2.72 22.93 -5.39
N THR A 553 1.49 23.46 -5.50
CA THR A 553 0.88 24.34 -4.47
C THR A 553 0.94 23.79 -3.05
N PRO A 554 0.61 22.51 -2.78
CA PRO A 554 0.66 21.95 -1.42
C PRO A 554 2.09 21.82 -0.86
N MET A 555 3.12 21.90 -1.71
CA MET A 555 4.52 21.73 -1.29
C MET A 555 5.07 22.97 -0.55
N GLU A 556 4.54 24.16 -0.81
CA GLU A 556 5.08 25.39 -0.25
C GLU A 556 4.94 25.50 1.28
N PRO A 557 3.77 25.27 1.88
CA PRO A 557 3.63 25.23 3.33
C PRO A 557 4.57 24.21 3.99
N TYR A 558 4.69 23.02 3.40
CA TYR A 558 5.60 21.99 3.87
C TYR A 558 7.07 22.42 3.81
N CYS A 559 7.52 22.95 2.68
CA CYS A 559 8.91 23.40 2.53
C CYS A 559 9.28 24.48 3.55
N THR A 560 8.35 25.40 3.84
CA THR A 560 8.52 26.44 4.84
C THR A 560 8.57 25.89 6.26
N ALA A 561 7.57 25.08 6.65
CA ALA A 561 7.46 24.53 8.01
C ALA A 561 8.63 23.60 8.36
N CYS A 562 9.13 22.85 7.40
CA CYS A 562 10.22 21.88 7.60
C CYS A 562 11.59 22.40 7.18
N MET A 563 11.73 23.69 6.88
CA MET A 563 13.02 24.32 6.49
C MET A 563 13.70 23.55 5.35
N ARG A 564 12.95 23.26 4.26
CA ARG A 564 13.38 22.42 3.13
C ARG A 564 13.97 23.30 2.03
N TYR A 565 15.22 23.69 2.14
CA TYR A 565 15.87 24.64 1.22
C TYR A 565 16.07 24.07 -0.18
N ILE A 566 16.54 22.81 -0.33
CA ILE A 566 16.70 22.15 -1.62
C ILE A 566 15.33 21.97 -2.30
N ASP A 567 14.34 21.50 -1.56
CA ASP A 567 12.99 21.35 -2.10
C ASP A 567 12.37 22.71 -2.47
N THR A 568 12.68 23.78 -1.71
CA THR A 568 12.24 25.15 -2.03
C THR A 568 12.88 25.65 -3.34
N ILE A 569 14.16 25.37 -3.58
CA ILE A 569 14.79 25.71 -4.85
C ILE A 569 14.07 24.98 -6.00
N HIS A 570 13.86 23.68 -5.89
CA HIS A 570 13.12 22.89 -6.90
C HIS A 570 11.70 23.43 -7.12
N LEU A 571 10.96 23.69 -6.03
CA LEU A 571 9.60 24.22 -6.06
C LEU A 571 9.55 25.55 -6.82
N LYS A 572 10.41 26.50 -6.45
CA LYS A 572 10.42 27.85 -7.04
C LYS A 572 10.87 27.83 -8.50
N VAL A 573 11.84 26.98 -8.87
CA VAL A 573 12.26 26.81 -10.27
C VAL A 573 11.13 26.24 -11.12
N LEU A 574 10.50 25.17 -10.67
CA LEU A 574 9.39 24.56 -11.42
C LEU A 574 8.17 25.50 -11.53
N THR A 575 7.88 26.25 -10.46
CA THR A 575 6.84 27.30 -10.48
C THR A 575 7.18 28.39 -11.51
N ALA A 576 8.44 28.83 -11.55
CA ALA A 576 8.88 29.83 -12.53
C ALA A 576 8.74 29.30 -13.97
N ILE A 577 9.15 28.06 -14.24
CA ILE A 577 8.99 27.43 -15.56
C ILE A 577 7.50 27.35 -15.95
N ALA A 578 6.63 26.96 -15.02
CA ALA A 578 5.19 26.89 -15.26
C ALA A 578 4.59 28.26 -15.63
N LEU A 579 4.91 29.30 -14.86
CA LEU A 579 4.45 30.67 -15.12
C LEU A 579 5.00 31.20 -16.45
N TYR A 580 6.28 30.91 -16.75
CA TYR A 580 6.87 31.30 -18.03
C TYR A 580 6.17 30.65 -19.23
N GLN A 581 5.87 29.36 -19.15
CA GLN A 581 5.08 28.66 -20.19
C GLN A 581 3.69 29.27 -20.37
N LYS A 582 3.08 29.79 -19.30
CA LYS A 582 1.82 30.53 -19.34
C LYS A 582 1.94 31.97 -19.86
N ARG A 583 3.17 32.45 -20.11
CA ARG A 583 3.48 33.86 -20.44
C ARG A 583 3.08 34.84 -19.33
N ASP A 584 3.12 34.38 -18.07
CA ASP A 584 2.86 35.21 -16.90
C ASP A 584 4.17 35.83 -16.40
N GLU A 585 4.26 37.15 -16.41
CA GLU A 585 5.46 37.89 -15.99
C GLU A 585 5.84 37.66 -14.50
N ALA A 586 4.95 37.11 -13.69
CA ALA A 586 5.23 36.74 -12.30
C ALA A 586 6.28 35.63 -12.15
N TRP A 587 6.70 34.96 -13.25
CA TRP A 587 7.76 33.94 -13.21
C TRP A 587 9.10 34.44 -12.62
N ARG A 588 9.37 35.73 -12.69
CA ARG A 588 10.63 36.34 -12.22
C ARG A 588 10.81 36.25 -10.71
N GLU A 589 9.72 36.37 -9.97
CA GLU A 589 9.75 36.34 -8.50
C GLU A 589 10.23 34.99 -7.97
N PRO A 590 9.57 33.85 -8.29
CA PRO A 590 10.03 32.55 -7.81
C PRO A 590 11.41 32.17 -8.34
N LEU A 591 11.78 32.55 -9.57
CA LEU A 591 13.13 32.28 -10.08
C LEU A 591 14.18 33.04 -9.28
N THR A 592 13.96 34.34 -9.00
CA THR A 592 14.86 35.16 -8.19
C THR A 592 15.02 34.57 -6.78
N ALA A 593 13.93 34.14 -6.16
CA ALA A 593 13.97 33.50 -4.85
C ALA A 593 14.77 32.17 -4.86
N ALA A 594 14.60 31.36 -5.90
CA ALA A 594 15.35 30.12 -6.07
C ALA A 594 16.86 30.38 -6.24
N LEU A 595 17.21 31.36 -7.07
CA LEU A 595 18.62 31.75 -7.32
C LEU A 595 19.29 32.32 -6.07
N ALA A 596 18.59 33.13 -5.27
CA ALA A 596 19.09 33.63 -4.01
C ALA A 596 19.44 32.51 -3.01
N LEU A 597 18.55 31.53 -2.86
CA LEU A 597 18.82 30.34 -2.04
C LEU A 597 19.96 29.48 -2.61
N ALA A 598 19.99 29.29 -3.92
CA ALA A 598 21.05 28.54 -4.58
C ALA A 598 22.42 29.23 -4.42
N GLU A 599 22.47 30.55 -4.47
CA GLU A 599 23.69 31.33 -4.19
C GLU A 599 24.12 31.19 -2.72
N GLU A 600 23.19 31.28 -1.77
CA GLU A 600 23.47 31.18 -0.34
C GLU A 600 24.17 29.88 0.03
N TYR A 601 23.75 28.75 -0.57
CA TYR A 601 24.30 27.41 -0.32
C TYR A 601 25.30 26.96 -1.39
N ARG A 602 25.50 27.77 -2.46
CA ARG A 602 26.28 27.44 -3.67
C ARG A 602 25.76 26.21 -4.42
N PHE A 603 24.45 25.95 -4.39
CA PHE A 603 23.84 24.79 -5.02
C PHE A 603 23.56 25.00 -6.51
N ILE A 604 24.65 25.00 -7.31
CA ILE A 604 24.60 25.25 -8.75
C ILE A 604 23.82 24.15 -9.48
N ARG A 605 24.04 22.86 -9.12
CA ARG A 605 23.39 21.73 -9.81
C ARG A 605 21.92 21.66 -9.56
N THR A 606 21.45 22.03 -8.37
CA THR A 606 20.03 22.03 -8.02
C THR A 606 19.20 22.91 -8.97
N VAL A 607 19.79 23.96 -9.54
CA VAL A 607 19.16 24.81 -10.57
C VAL A 607 19.50 24.31 -11.98
N SER A 608 20.78 24.01 -12.27
CA SER A 608 21.23 23.69 -13.62
C SER A 608 20.70 22.36 -14.15
N VAL A 609 20.17 21.47 -13.27
CA VAL A 609 19.54 20.21 -13.67
C VAL A 609 18.33 20.41 -14.61
N TYR A 610 17.72 21.59 -14.59
CA TYR A 610 16.60 21.94 -15.46
C TYR A 610 17.02 22.41 -16.85
N GLY A 611 18.35 22.54 -17.11
CA GLY A 611 18.91 22.85 -18.41
C GLY A 611 18.43 24.17 -19.00
N ALA A 612 18.11 24.16 -20.29
CA ALA A 612 17.66 25.35 -21.02
C ALA A 612 16.31 25.93 -20.51
N ALA A 613 15.52 25.16 -19.77
CA ALA A 613 14.23 25.63 -19.25
C ALA A 613 14.37 26.78 -18.23
N VAL A 614 15.54 26.97 -17.61
CA VAL A 614 15.82 28.06 -16.66
C VAL A 614 16.60 29.23 -17.28
N LEU A 615 16.88 29.13 -18.57
CA LEU A 615 17.50 30.22 -19.32
C LEU A 615 16.39 31.02 -20.03
N PRO A 616 16.28 32.34 -19.81
CA PRO A 616 15.28 33.17 -20.46
C PRO A 616 15.48 33.30 -21.98
#